data_66d3846259d9264960ce83bd2ac45206
#
_entry.id   66d3846259d9264960ce83bd2ac45206
#
_cell.length_a   1.000
_cell.length_b   1.000
_cell.length_c   1.000
_cell.angle_alpha   90.00
_cell.angle_beta   90.00
_cell.angle_gamma   90.00
#
_symmetry.space_group_name_H-M   'P 1'
#
loop_
_entity.id
_entity.type
_entity.pdbx_description
1 polymer ?
#
loop_
_entity_poly.entity_id
_entity_poly.type
_entity_poly.pdbx_seq_one_letter_code
_entity_poly.pdbx_strand_id
1 'polypeptide(L)'
;ATSPMALFDAIGSVDSIKLSGLYASGWYIQSAADAINNGEMTFAGKYDEPDYELLVGDDCDLAIESTMILHAPKVQEMIETLGIPVFTDRSSYESQPLGRTEWIKLYGAMMNKEEEAKTFFDQQAQVIEKLKDFTNTEKTVAFFYINTSGSPVVRNPKDYISSMIEIAGGRNAFADLQDDSGKTSVAITMEEFYNTAADADYLIYNSSIDASVKSIDDLLA
;
A
#
# COMPACT_ATOMS: atom_id res chain seq x y z
N ALA A 1 0.14 -2.46 -10.65
CA ALA A 1 -0.08 -2.41 -9.18
C ALA A 1 0.86 -1.41 -8.50
N THR A 2 0.39 -0.66 -7.50
CA THR A 2 1.21 0.38 -6.85
C THR A 2 2.06 -0.16 -5.70
N SER A 3 1.54 -1.12 -4.92
CA SER A 3 2.26 -1.68 -3.77
C SER A 3 3.60 -2.34 -4.13
N PRO A 4 3.71 -3.13 -5.21
CA PRO A 4 4.98 -3.76 -5.61
C PRO A 4 6.08 -2.77 -5.95
N MET A 5 5.76 -1.59 -6.49
CA MET A 5 6.77 -0.64 -6.94
C MET A 5 7.78 -0.25 -5.84
N ALA A 6 7.31 -0.12 -4.58
CA ALA A 6 8.21 0.13 -3.45
C ALA A 6 9.19 -1.04 -3.21
N LEU A 7 8.77 -2.26 -3.52
CA LEU A 7 9.60 -3.46 -3.38
C LEU A 7 10.61 -3.57 -4.53
N PHE A 8 10.21 -3.20 -5.76
CA PHE A 8 11.12 -3.08 -6.89
C PHE A 8 12.17 -1.97 -6.66
N ASP A 9 11.76 -0.83 -6.12
CA ASP A 9 12.66 0.26 -5.76
C ASP A 9 13.70 -0.19 -4.71
N ALA A 10 13.23 -0.88 -3.66
CA ALA A 10 14.08 -1.37 -2.57
C ALA A 10 15.15 -2.39 -3.02
N ILE A 11 14.91 -3.16 -4.09
CA ILE A 11 15.89 -4.09 -4.68
C ILE A 11 16.62 -3.51 -5.90
N GLY A 12 16.38 -2.23 -6.23
CA GLY A 12 17.04 -1.55 -7.34
C GLY A 12 16.66 -2.10 -8.72
N SER A 13 15.38 -2.46 -8.92
CA SER A 13 14.88 -3.08 -10.17
C SER A 13 13.75 -2.29 -10.83
N VAL A 14 13.63 -0.98 -10.56
CA VAL A 14 12.63 -0.11 -11.22
C VAL A 14 12.84 -0.05 -12.74
N ASP A 15 14.08 -0.15 -13.21
CA ASP A 15 14.46 -0.19 -14.62
C ASP A 15 13.89 -1.39 -15.39
N SER A 16 13.53 -2.47 -14.69
CA SER A 16 12.85 -3.63 -15.26
C SER A 16 11.36 -3.38 -15.54
N ILE A 17 10.81 -2.29 -15.00
CA ILE A 17 9.39 -1.93 -15.20
C ILE A 17 9.29 -0.99 -16.40
N LYS A 18 8.71 -1.49 -17.50
CA LYS A 18 8.58 -0.71 -18.75
C LYS A 18 7.28 0.08 -18.81
N LEU A 19 6.21 -0.46 -18.22
CA LEU A 19 4.86 0.09 -18.33
C LEU A 19 4.26 0.38 -16.95
N SER A 20 3.56 1.51 -16.85
CA SER A 20 2.93 1.96 -15.62
C SER A 20 1.44 2.22 -15.82
N GLY A 21 0.61 1.79 -14.87
CA GLY A 21 -0.80 2.15 -14.78
C GLY A 21 -1.07 3.53 -14.17
N LEU A 22 -0.02 4.30 -13.82
CA LEU A 22 -0.11 5.66 -13.29
C LEU A 22 0.80 6.59 -14.08
N TYR A 23 0.40 7.85 -14.17
CA TYR A 23 1.26 8.96 -14.61
C TYR A 23 2.34 9.26 -13.56
N ALA A 24 3.43 9.95 -13.93
CA ALA A 24 4.49 10.34 -13.02
C ALA A 24 3.97 11.08 -11.77
N SER A 25 2.98 11.96 -11.91
CA SER A 25 2.36 12.69 -10.81
C SER A 25 1.56 11.83 -9.82
N GLY A 26 1.26 10.60 -10.18
CA GLY A 26 0.57 9.64 -9.31
C GLY A 26 1.50 8.78 -8.46
N TRP A 27 2.83 8.89 -8.66
CA TRP A 27 3.82 8.14 -7.92
C TRP A 27 4.43 8.94 -6.77
N TYR A 28 4.38 8.40 -5.55
CA TYR A 28 5.15 8.89 -4.40
C TYR A 28 6.58 8.32 -4.36
N ILE A 29 6.86 7.28 -5.15
CA ILE A 29 8.19 6.68 -5.29
C ILE A 29 8.92 7.46 -6.37
N GLN A 30 9.96 8.19 -5.96
CA GLN A 30 10.64 9.15 -6.83
C GLN A 30 11.29 8.46 -8.04
N SER A 31 11.91 7.30 -7.86
CA SER A 31 12.53 6.54 -8.95
C SER A 31 11.52 6.16 -10.05
N ALA A 32 10.27 5.81 -9.68
CA ALA A 32 9.21 5.51 -10.64
C ALA A 32 8.73 6.77 -11.38
N ALA A 33 8.57 7.89 -10.65
CA ALA A 33 8.21 9.17 -11.27
C ALA A 33 9.30 9.65 -12.24
N ASP A 34 10.57 9.54 -11.86
CA ASP A 34 11.72 9.93 -12.68
C ASP A 34 11.84 9.05 -13.93
N ALA A 35 11.65 7.72 -13.81
CA ALA A 35 11.67 6.80 -14.94
C ALA A 35 10.62 7.19 -16.01
N ILE A 36 9.41 7.59 -15.58
CA ILE A 36 8.37 8.06 -16.51
C ILE A 36 8.76 9.40 -17.14
N ASN A 37 9.25 10.36 -16.34
CA ASN A 37 9.63 11.68 -16.84
C ASN A 37 10.82 11.62 -17.81
N ASN A 38 11.71 10.65 -17.64
CA ASN A 38 12.86 10.41 -18.52
C ASN A 38 12.53 9.54 -19.73
N GLY A 39 11.31 9.00 -19.86
CA GLY A 39 10.88 8.13 -20.93
C GLY A 39 11.42 6.70 -20.84
N GLU A 40 11.91 6.28 -19.67
CA GLU A 40 12.39 4.93 -19.39
C GLU A 40 11.23 3.99 -19.04
N MET A 41 10.12 4.54 -18.55
CA MET A 41 8.86 3.89 -18.26
C MET A 41 7.71 4.67 -18.91
N THR A 42 6.74 3.98 -19.51
CA THR A 42 5.62 4.61 -20.22
C THR A 42 4.29 4.37 -19.47
N PHE A 43 3.43 5.39 -19.41
CA PHE A 43 2.05 5.21 -18.97
C PHE A 43 1.27 4.42 -20.02
N ALA A 44 0.77 3.25 -19.65
CA ALA A 44 0.06 2.31 -20.52
C ALA A 44 -1.42 2.13 -20.17
N GLY A 45 -2.06 3.17 -19.68
CA GLY A 45 -3.47 3.11 -19.29
C GLY A 45 -3.70 2.60 -17.88
N LYS A 46 -4.96 2.58 -17.45
CA LYS A 46 -5.37 2.07 -16.14
C LYS A 46 -5.67 0.56 -16.22
N TYR A 47 -5.79 -0.09 -15.05
CA TYR A 47 -6.08 -1.52 -14.93
C TYR A 47 -7.36 -1.97 -15.69
N ASP A 48 -8.33 -1.10 -15.87
CA ASP A 48 -9.61 -1.36 -16.55
C ASP A 48 -9.61 -0.89 -18.02
N GLU A 49 -8.62 -0.13 -18.44
CA GLU A 49 -8.46 0.41 -19.80
C GLU A 49 -6.97 0.51 -20.17
N PRO A 50 -6.24 -0.62 -20.26
CA PRO A 50 -4.83 -0.63 -20.63
C PRO A 50 -4.66 -0.41 -22.14
N ASP A 51 -3.52 0.13 -22.52
CA ASP A 51 -3.08 0.23 -23.90
C ASP A 51 -2.46 -1.11 -24.35
N TYR A 52 -3.24 -1.91 -25.05
CA TYR A 52 -2.80 -3.24 -25.51
C TYR A 52 -1.70 -3.17 -26.56
N GLU A 53 -1.62 -2.09 -27.34
CA GLU A 53 -0.57 -1.91 -28.37
C GLU A 53 0.79 -1.70 -27.67
N LEU A 54 0.82 -0.92 -26.60
CA LEU A 54 2.03 -0.75 -25.78
C LEU A 54 2.44 -2.05 -25.09
N LEU A 55 1.47 -2.80 -24.53
CA LEU A 55 1.77 -4.09 -23.87
C LEU A 55 2.49 -5.06 -24.81
N VAL A 56 2.06 -5.13 -26.07
CA VAL A 56 2.68 -5.99 -27.09
C VAL A 56 3.94 -5.35 -27.66
N GLY A 57 3.93 -4.03 -27.87
CA GLY A 57 5.04 -3.31 -28.52
C GLY A 57 6.32 -3.25 -27.68
N ASP A 58 6.18 -3.28 -26.34
CA ASP A 58 7.31 -3.27 -25.42
C ASP A 58 7.72 -4.68 -24.94
N ASP A 59 7.28 -5.74 -25.65
CA ASP A 59 7.59 -7.14 -25.32
C ASP A 59 7.39 -7.46 -23.83
N CYS A 60 6.21 -7.11 -23.30
CA CYS A 60 5.89 -7.27 -21.89
C CYS A 60 5.87 -8.77 -21.49
N ASP A 61 6.77 -9.19 -20.61
CA ASP A 61 6.88 -10.59 -20.15
C ASP A 61 5.84 -10.96 -19.08
N LEU A 62 5.39 -9.98 -18.29
CA LEU A 62 4.49 -10.19 -17.17
C LEU A 62 3.73 -8.91 -16.84
N ALA A 63 2.42 -8.99 -16.72
CA ALA A 63 1.60 -7.93 -16.16
C ALA A 63 1.40 -8.13 -14.65
N ILE A 64 1.88 -7.19 -13.82
CA ILE A 64 1.67 -7.22 -12.36
C ILE A 64 0.51 -6.29 -12.03
N GLU A 65 -0.63 -6.87 -11.72
CA GLU A 65 -1.86 -6.15 -11.44
C GLU A 65 -2.23 -6.17 -9.95
N SER A 66 -2.95 -5.15 -9.51
CA SER A 66 -3.59 -5.18 -8.19
C SER A 66 -4.88 -6.01 -8.24
N THR A 67 -5.46 -6.31 -7.09
CA THR A 67 -6.77 -6.99 -7.02
C THR A 67 -7.90 -6.22 -7.70
N MET A 68 -7.69 -4.96 -8.09
CA MET A 68 -8.66 -4.20 -8.89
C MET A 68 -8.93 -4.86 -10.25
N ILE A 69 -7.95 -5.60 -10.82
CA ILE A 69 -8.14 -6.33 -12.08
C ILE A 69 -9.28 -7.35 -12.00
N LEU A 70 -9.59 -7.87 -10.80
CA LEU A 70 -10.69 -8.81 -10.57
C LEU A 70 -12.08 -8.18 -10.84
N HIS A 71 -12.17 -6.84 -10.87
CA HIS A 71 -13.37 -6.12 -11.29
C HIS A 71 -13.46 -5.92 -12.81
N ALA A 72 -12.38 -6.25 -13.53
CA ALA A 72 -12.29 -6.14 -14.98
C ALA A 72 -11.80 -7.47 -15.63
N PRO A 73 -12.51 -8.60 -15.42
CA PRO A 73 -12.02 -9.92 -15.83
C PRO A 73 -11.78 -10.03 -17.34
N LYS A 74 -12.52 -9.28 -18.16
CA LYS A 74 -12.32 -9.25 -19.62
C LYS A 74 -10.99 -8.60 -20.01
N VAL A 75 -10.50 -7.66 -19.21
CA VAL A 75 -9.19 -7.03 -19.42
C VAL A 75 -8.09 -8.04 -19.12
N GLN A 76 -8.20 -8.77 -18.04
CA GLN A 76 -7.28 -9.85 -17.70
C GLN A 76 -7.24 -10.91 -18.81
N GLU A 77 -8.41 -11.41 -19.24
CA GLU A 77 -8.52 -12.40 -20.34
C GLU A 77 -7.88 -11.88 -21.63
N MET A 78 -8.03 -10.59 -21.93
CA MET A 78 -7.41 -9.99 -23.13
C MET A 78 -5.89 -9.95 -23.04
N ILE A 79 -5.32 -9.53 -21.89
CA ILE A 79 -3.88 -9.52 -21.65
C ILE A 79 -3.31 -10.94 -21.80
N GLU A 80 -3.95 -11.94 -21.18
CA GLU A 80 -3.55 -13.35 -21.27
C GLU A 80 -3.68 -13.90 -22.71
N THR A 81 -4.68 -13.47 -23.50
CA THR A 81 -4.86 -13.83 -24.90
C THR A 81 -3.71 -13.30 -25.79
N LEU A 82 -3.11 -12.17 -25.40
CA LEU A 82 -1.92 -11.62 -26.06
C LEU A 82 -0.64 -12.39 -25.71
N GLY A 83 -0.73 -13.41 -24.86
CA GLY A 83 0.40 -14.23 -24.44
C GLY A 83 1.15 -13.66 -23.22
N ILE A 84 0.64 -12.62 -22.59
CA ILE A 84 1.23 -11.97 -21.42
C ILE A 84 0.58 -12.55 -20.17
N PRO A 85 1.30 -13.29 -19.30
CA PRO A 85 0.73 -13.78 -18.04
C PRO A 85 0.39 -12.63 -17.12
N VAL A 86 -0.70 -12.79 -16.35
CA VAL A 86 -1.14 -11.79 -15.37
C VAL A 86 -0.90 -12.31 -13.96
N PHE A 87 -0.08 -11.60 -13.20
CA PHE A 87 0.14 -11.84 -11.78
C PHE A 87 -0.65 -10.83 -10.94
N THR A 88 -1.56 -11.31 -10.10
CA THR A 88 -2.33 -10.44 -9.20
C THR A 88 -1.62 -10.30 -7.85
N ASP A 89 -1.04 -9.12 -7.59
CA ASP A 89 -0.41 -8.79 -6.32
C ASP A 89 -1.44 -8.69 -5.19
N ARG A 90 -1.12 -9.34 -4.08
CA ARG A 90 -1.93 -9.33 -2.85
C ARG A 90 -1.15 -8.85 -1.62
N SER A 91 0.02 -8.28 -1.80
CA SER A 91 0.87 -7.79 -0.70
C SER A 91 0.14 -6.82 0.23
N SER A 92 -0.78 -6.02 -0.33
CA SER A 92 -1.59 -5.06 0.42
C SER A 92 -2.65 -5.71 1.34
N TYR A 93 -2.89 -7.01 1.22
CA TYR A 93 -3.83 -7.75 2.08
C TYR A 93 -3.17 -8.42 3.28
N GLU A 94 -1.85 -8.40 3.35
CA GLU A 94 -1.15 -8.90 4.53
C GLU A 94 -1.49 -8.06 5.76
N SER A 95 -1.93 -8.71 6.82
CA SER A 95 -2.30 -8.07 8.09
C SER A 95 -1.09 -7.75 8.96
N GLN A 96 0.04 -8.42 8.71
CA GLN A 96 1.27 -8.20 9.45
C GLN A 96 2.24 -7.32 8.65
N PRO A 97 2.87 -6.31 9.26
CA PRO A 97 3.81 -5.42 8.57
C PRO A 97 4.97 -6.17 7.89
N LEU A 98 5.58 -7.14 8.58
CA LEU A 98 6.62 -7.98 7.99
C LEU A 98 6.10 -8.87 6.86
N GLY A 99 4.86 -9.36 6.94
CA GLY A 99 4.22 -10.11 5.86
C GLY A 99 4.18 -9.28 4.57
N ARG A 100 3.80 -7.99 4.65
CA ARG A 100 3.84 -7.08 3.50
C ARG A 100 5.24 -6.91 2.94
N THR A 101 6.23 -6.75 3.81
CA THR A 101 7.64 -6.60 3.42
C THR A 101 8.20 -7.90 2.84
N GLU A 102 7.75 -9.07 3.31
CA GLU A 102 8.25 -10.37 2.87
C GLU A 102 8.00 -10.66 1.39
N TRP A 103 7.01 -10.03 0.77
CA TRP A 103 6.76 -10.11 -0.67
C TRP A 103 7.97 -9.66 -1.50
N ILE A 104 8.88 -8.88 -0.92
CA ILE A 104 10.15 -8.50 -1.56
C ILE A 104 10.97 -9.73 -2.02
N LYS A 105 10.88 -10.85 -1.28
CA LYS A 105 11.56 -12.10 -1.65
C LYS A 105 11.04 -12.69 -2.95
N LEU A 106 9.71 -12.59 -3.18
CA LEU A 106 9.11 -13.02 -4.44
C LEU A 106 9.62 -12.17 -5.61
N TYR A 107 9.58 -10.82 -5.44
CA TYR A 107 10.07 -9.91 -6.48
C TYR A 107 11.58 -10.01 -6.66
N GLY A 108 12.34 -10.25 -5.58
CA GLY A 108 13.76 -10.56 -5.67
C GLY A 108 14.04 -11.80 -6.52
N ALA A 109 13.27 -12.88 -6.32
CA ALA A 109 13.41 -14.09 -7.13
C ALA A 109 13.02 -13.87 -8.61
N MET A 110 12.00 -13.05 -8.89
CA MET A 110 11.62 -12.69 -10.26
C MET A 110 12.72 -11.89 -10.97
N MET A 111 13.47 -11.05 -10.23
CA MET A 111 14.46 -10.13 -10.77
C MET A 111 15.91 -10.63 -10.62
N ASN A 112 16.14 -11.87 -10.14
CA ASN A 112 17.47 -12.41 -9.80
C ASN A 112 18.23 -11.50 -8.80
N LYS A 113 17.48 -11.02 -7.79
CA LYS A 113 17.90 -10.08 -6.73
C LYS A 113 17.58 -10.66 -5.33
N GLU A 114 17.73 -11.98 -5.14
CA GLU A 114 17.38 -12.67 -3.91
C GLU A 114 18.22 -12.18 -2.71
N GLU A 115 19.50 -11.86 -2.94
CA GLU A 115 20.39 -11.41 -1.87
C GLU A 115 20.02 -10.00 -1.40
N GLU A 116 19.70 -9.09 -2.34
CA GLU A 116 19.23 -7.75 -2.03
C GLU A 116 17.90 -7.80 -1.28
N ALA A 117 16.96 -8.61 -1.76
CA ALA A 117 15.67 -8.83 -1.15
C ALA A 117 15.78 -9.40 0.27
N LYS A 118 16.66 -10.39 0.45
CA LYS A 118 16.95 -10.99 1.76
C LYS A 118 17.56 -9.97 2.70
N THR A 119 18.54 -9.21 2.24
CA THR A 119 19.22 -8.18 3.04
C THR A 119 18.23 -7.13 3.52
N PHE A 120 17.39 -6.63 2.62
CA PHE A 120 16.35 -5.65 2.96
C PHE A 120 15.37 -6.21 4.00
N PHE A 121 14.83 -7.42 3.74
CA PHE A 121 13.89 -8.05 4.66
C PHE A 121 14.49 -8.29 6.04
N ASP A 122 15.71 -8.81 6.12
CA ASP A 122 16.40 -9.09 7.38
C ASP A 122 16.63 -7.81 8.19
N GLN A 123 16.93 -6.68 7.53
CA GLN A 123 17.04 -5.37 8.20
C GLN A 123 15.71 -4.95 8.82
N GLN A 124 14.60 -5.10 8.10
CA GLN A 124 13.26 -4.78 8.63
C GLN A 124 12.88 -5.71 9.79
N ALA A 125 13.14 -7.00 9.65
CA ALA A 125 12.90 -7.99 10.70
C ALA A 125 13.71 -7.69 11.98
N GLN A 126 14.95 -7.23 11.86
CA GLN A 126 15.77 -6.83 13.00
C GLN A 126 15.20 -5.61 13.76
N VAL A 127 14.53 -4.68 13.07
CA VAL A 127 13.85 -3.56 13.74
C VAL A 127 12.74 -4.09 14.65
N ILE A 128 11.90 -4.99 14.12
CA ILE A 128 10.81 -5.61 14.90
C ILE A 128 11.37 -6.42 16.08
N GLU A 129 12.46 -7.17 15.85
CA GLU A 129 13.09 -7.96 16.92
C GLU A 129 13.57 -7.08 18.09
N LYS A 130 14.14 -5.90 17.81
CA LYS A 130 14.56 -4.95 18.84
C LYS A 130 13.39 -4.37 19.65
N LEU A 131 12.19 -4.38 19.09
CA LEU A 131 10.98 -3.87 19.75
C LEU A 131 10.27 -4.93 20.59
N LYS A 132 10.61 -6.22 20.48
CA LYS A 132 9.95 -7.29 21.24
C LYS A 132 10.06 -7.14 22.76
N ASP A 133 11.19 -6.61 23.23
CA ASP A 133 11.44 -6.39 24.66
C ASP A 133 10.91 -5.04 25.14
N PHE A 134 10.28 -4.26 24.24
CA PHE A 134 9.72 -2.98 24.60
C PHE A 134 8.41 -3.17 25.37
N THR A 135 8.32 -2.59 26.55
CA THR A 135 7.09 -2.65 27.37
C THR A 135 6.01 -1.81 26.70
N ASN A 136 4.86 -2.44 26.43
CA ASN A 136 3.72 -1.71 25.90
C ASN A 136 3.30 -0.61 26.90
N THR A 137 3.15 0.61 26.40
CA THR A 137 2.80 1.79 27.19
C THR A 137 1.30 1.91 27.43
N GLU A 138 0.49 1.06 26.77
CA GLU A 138 -0.98 1.10 26.74
C GLU A 138 -1.56 2.44 26.21
N LYS A 139 -0.70 3.29 25.64
CA LYS A 139 -1.15 4.55 25.06
C LYS A 139 -2.01 4.30 23.84
N THR A 140 -3.14 4.98 23.80
CA THR A 140 -4.13 4.83 22.74
C THR A 140 -3.82 5.73 21.56
N VAL A 141 -3.96 5.16 20.33
CA VAL A 141 -3.70 5.86 19.07
C VAL A 141 -4.94 5.75 18.19
N ALA A 142 -5.52 6.88 17.81
CA ALA A 142 -6.58 6.96 16.83
C ALA A 142 -5.97 7.33 15.45
N PHE A 143 -5.88 6.35 14.55
CA PHE A 143 -5.45 6.56 13.16
C PHE A 143 -6.67 6.67 12.26
N PHE A 144 -6.81 7.79 11.54
CA PHE A 144 -8.00 8.08 10.76
C PHE A 144 -7.74 9.01 9.56
N TYR A 145 -8.74 9.12 8.71
CA TYR A 145 -8.90 10.20 7.73
C TYR A 145 -10.39 10.55 7.60
N ILE A 146 -10.69 11.70 7.01
CA ILE A 146 -12.07 12.09 6.66
C ILE A 146 -12.28 11.80 5.17
N ASN A 147 -13.32 11.07 4.84
CA ASN A 147 -13.65 10.78 3.45
C ASN A 147 -14.42 11.94 2.79
N THR A 148 -14.66 11.84 1.48
CA THR A 148 -15.37 12.88 0.70
C THR A 148 -16.81 13.11 1.15
N SER A 149 -17.39 12.20 1.93
CA SER A 149 -18.72 12.35 2.54
C SER A 149 -18.69 13.00 3.92
N GLY A 150 -17.51 13.41 4.40
CA GLY A 150 -17.33 14.01 5.73
C GLY A 150 -17.34 12.98 6.88
N SER A 151 -17.28 11.69 6.59
CA SER A 151 -17.27 10.64 7.63
C SER A 151 -15.84 10.26 8.00
N PRO A 152 -15.53 10.10 9.30
CA PRO A 152 -14.27 9.51 9.73
C PRO A 152 -14.15 8.06 9.25
N VAL A 153 -12.97 7.73 8.74
CA VAL A 153 -12.60 6.36 8.36
C VAL A 153 -11.43 5.94 9.22
N VAL A 154 -11.64 4.90 10.00
CA VAL A 154 -10.66 4.36 10.96
C VAL A 154 -10.15 3.00 10.49
N ARG A 155 -9.02 2.55 11.05
CA ARG A 155 -8.47 1.24 10.71
C ARG A 155 -9.19 0.11 11.42
N ASN A 156 -9.47 -0.94 10.66
CA ASN A 156 -9.99 -2.18 11.21
C ASN A 156 -9.00 -2.72 12.26
N PRO A 157 -9.46 -3.24 13.41
CA PRO A 157 -8.57 -3.81 14.44
C PRO A 157 -7.61 -4.89 13.92
N LYS A 158 -7.98 -5.60 12.86
CA LYS A 158 -7.17 -6.65 12.23
C LYS A 158 -6.28 -6.15 11.09
N ASP A 159 -6.25 -4.83 10.83
CA ASP A 159 -5.42 -4.22 9.78
C ASP A 159 -3.95 -4.10 10.22
N TYR A 160 -3.05 -4.04 9.23
CA TYR A 160 -1.61 -3.94 9.50
C TYR A 160 -1.19 -2.66 10.24
N ILE A 161 -1.92 -1.55 10.08
CA ILE A 161 -1.66 -0.31 10.84
C ILE A 161 -1.95 -0.54 12.33
N SER A 162 -3.02 -1.26 12.67
CA SER A 162 -3.30 -1.65 14.05
C SER A 162 -2.17 -2.50 14.62
N SER A 163 -1.66 -3.48 13.84
CA SER A 163 -0.48 -4.26 14.23
C SER A 163 0.78 -3.40 14.38
N MET A 164 0.98 -2.38 13.55
CA MET A 164 2.11 -1.45 13.69
C MET A 164 2.03 -0.62 14.98
N ILE A 165 0.83 -0.16 15.35
CA ILE A 165 0.60 0.56 16.61
C ILE A 165 0.97 -0.32 17.79
N GLU A 166 0.55 -1.59 17.78
CA GLU A 166 0.88 -2.57 18.83
C GLU A 166 2.39 -2.86 18.91
N ILE A 167 3.04 -3.07 17.78
CA ILE A 167 4.50 -3.27 17.71
C ILE A 167 5.26 -2.05 18.24
N ALA A 168 4.73 -0.85 18.00
CA ALA A 168 5.30 0.39 18.54
C ALA A 168 5.01 0.60 20.04
N GLY A 169 4.31 -0.32 20.69
CA GLY A 169 4.00 -0.27 22.12
C GLY A 169 2.80 0.60 22.46
N GLY A 170 1.89 0.80 21.53
CA GLY A 170 0.60 1.46 21.74
C GLY A 170 -0.58 0.50 21.59
N ARG A 171 -1.78 1.05 21.64
CA ARG A 171 -3.05 0.35 21.42
C ARG A 171 -3.90 1.15 20.40
N ASN A 172 -4.49 0.49 19.42
CA ASN A 172 -5.47 1.14 18.57
C ASN A 172 -6.68 1.57 19.40
N ALA A 173 -7.06 2.85 19.35
CA ALA A 173 -8.23 3.38 20.06
C ALA A 173 -9.52 2.66 19.66
N PHE A 174 -9.58 2.16 18.42
CA PHE A 174 -10.73 1.43 17.86
C PHE A 174 -10.55 -0.11 17.91
N ALA A 175 -9.71 -0.64 18.84
CA ALA A 175 -9.43 -2.07 18.95
C ALA A 175 -10.68 -2.94 19.19
N ASP A 176 -11.70 -2.37 19.81
CA ASP A 176 -12.95 -3.06 20.16
C ASP A 176 -14.04 -2.90 19.06
N LEU A 177 -13.74 -2.22 17.95
CA LEU A 177 -14.68 -2.04 16.84
C LEU A 177 -15.02 -3.38 16.21
N GLN A 178 -16.33 -3.69 16.14
CA GLN A 178 -16.83 -4.92 15.54
C GLN A 178 -17.03 -4.69 14.04
N ASP A 179 -16.16 -5.24 13.21
CA ASP A 179 -16.31 -5.27 11.77
C ASP A 179 -15.77 -6.57 11.17
N ASP A 180 -16.67 -7.36 10.63
CA ASP A 180 -16.37 -8.64 9.97
C ASP A 180 -16.40 -8.52 8.44
N SER A 181 -16.37 -7.30 7.89
CA SER A 181 -16.40 -7.06 6.43
C SER A 181 -15.15 -7.54 5.71
N GLY A 182 -14.07 -7.81 6.45
CA GLY A 182 -12.75 -8.13 5.88
C GLY A 182 -12.04 -6.92 5.23
N LYS A 183 -12.60 -5.71 5.36
CA LYS A 183 -12.00 -4.47 4.87
C LYS A 183 -10.89 -4.01 5.82
N THR A 184 -9.91 -3.31 5.29
CA THR A 184 -8.79 -2.73 6.06
C THR A 184 -9.19 -1.48 6.85
N SER A 185 -10.33 -0.85 6.48
CA SER A 185 -10.82 0.37 7.11
C SER A 185 -12.34 0.42 7.13
N VAL A 186 -12.89 1.13 8.11
CA VAL A 186 -14.33 1.23 8.40
C VAL A 186 -14.71 2.70 8.50
N ALA A 187 -15.75 3.11 7.78
CA ALA A 187 -16.36 4.43 7.97
C ALA A 187 -17.31 4.38 9.16
N ILE A 188 -17.15 5.31 10.07
CA ILE A 188 -17.98 5.45 11.28
C ILE A 188 -18.63 6.82 11.34
N THR A 189 -19.58 7.02 12.25
CA THR A 189 -20.18 8.35 12.46
C THR A 189 -19.22 9.27 13.21
N MET A 190 -19.38 10.58 13.05
CA MET A 190 -18.58 11.58 13.79
C MET A 190 -18.81 11.46 15.31
N GLU A 191 -20.01 11.13 15.75
CA GLU A 191 -20.33 10.91 17.16
C GLU A 191 -19.56 9.70 17.72
N GLU A 192 -19.55 8.59 17.00
CA GLU A 192 -18.83 7.38 17.36
C GLU A 192 -17.31 7.60 17.39
N PHE A 193 -16.80 8.33 16.38
CA PHE A 193 -15.41 8.75 16.36
C PHE A 193 -15.04 9.62 17.58
N TYR A 194 -15.82 10.66 17.85
CA TYR A 194 -15.58 11.56 18.98
C TYR A 194 -15.60 10.81 20.31
N ASN A 195 -16.62 9.98 20.52
CA ASN A 195 -16.75 9.23 21.77
C ASN A 195 -15.58 8.27 22.04
N THR A 196 -14.93 7.77 20.97
CA THR A 196 -13.80 6.83 21.11
C THR A 196 -12.45 7.55 21.09
N ALA A 197 -12.29 8.59 20.27
CA ALA A 197 -11.00 9.24 20.04
C ALA A 197 -10.74 10.45 20.93
N ALA A 198 -11.77 10.99 21.63
CA ALA A 198 -11.62 12.20 22.47
C ALA A 198 -10.60 12.01 23.60
N ASP A 199 -10.50 10.80 24.15
CA ASP A 199 -9.57 10.45 25.22
C ASP A 199 -8.32 9.72 24.71
N ALA A 200 -8.10 9.65 23.38
CA ALA A 200 -6.90 9.02 22.83
C ALA A 200 -5.64 9.86 23.13
N ASP A 201 -4.54 9.19 23.49
CA ASP A 201 -3.26 9.86 23.73
C ASP A 201 -2.69 10.50 22.47
N TYR A 202 -2.93 9.88 21.30
CA TYR A 202 -2.45 10.35 19.99
C TYR A 202 -3.52 10.28 18.92
N LEU A 203 -3.62 11.35 18.14
CA LEU A 203 -4.40 11.41 16.91
C LEU A 203 -3.45 11.42 15.72
N ILE A 204 -3.59 10.48 14.79
CA ILE A 204 -2.80 10.39 13.56
C ILE A 204 -3.75 10.54 12.38
N TYR A 205 -3.67 11.67 11.69
CA TYR A 205 -4.42 11.91 10.47
C TYR A 205 -3.65 11.42 9.23
N ASN A 206 -4.28 10.60 8.40
CA ASN A 206 -3.70 10.13 7.16
C ASN A 206 -3.93 11.14 6.03
N SER A 207 -3.01 12.07 5.86
CA SER A 207 -3.06 13.12 4.82
C SER A 207 -2.82 12.63 3.39
N SER A 208 -2.45 11.36 3.19
CA SER A 208 -2.26 10.81 1.83
C SER A 208 -3.58 10.69 1.06
N ILE A 209 -4.72 10.76 1.73
CA ILE A 209 -6.05 10.71 1.11
C ILE A 209 -6.46 12.08 0.55
N ASP A 210 -6.02 13.16 1.19
CA ASP A 210 -6.27 14.53 0.76
C ASP A 210 -4.97 15.33 0.80
N ALA A 211 -4.41 15.58 -0.37
CA ALA A 211 -3.14 16.31 -0.52
C ALA A 211 -3.22 17.79 -0.11
N SER A 212 -4.41 18.35 0.12
CA SER A 212 -4.59 19.72 0.62
C SER A 212 -4.30 19.83 2.11
N VAL A 213 -4.49 18.75 2.88
CA VAL A 213 -4.25 18.72 4.32
C VAL A 213 -2.78 18.38 4.61
N LYS A 214 -1.98 19.40 4.93
CA LYS A 214 -0.53 19.28 5.21
C LYS A 214 -0.15 19.68 6.63
N SER A 215 -1.08 20.29 7.37
CA SER A 215 -0.87 20.76 8.73
C SER A 215 -2.13 20.57 9.56
N ILE A 216 -2.01 20.79 10.87
CA ILE A 216 -3.18 20.81 11.78
C ILE A 216 -4.12 21.95 11.41
N ASP A 217 -3.60 23.11 11.01
CA ASP A 217 -4.41 24.26 10.62
C ASP A 217 -5.25 23.95 9.38
N ASP A 218 -4.70 23.22 8.40
CA ASP A 218 -5.46 22.78 7.22
C ASP A 218 -6.58 21.80 7.60
N LEU A 219 -6.36 20.96 8.62
CA LEU A 219 -7.37 20.01 9.09
C LEU A 219 -8.50 20.69 9.85
N LEU A 220 -8.24 21.86 10.46
CA LEU A 220 -9.21 22.63 11.25
C LEU A 220 -9.94 23.71 10.43
N ALA A 221 -9.51 23.95 9.19
CA ALA A 221 -10.12 24.94 8.28
C ALA A 221 -11.35 24.38 7.57
#